data_56970c33a9c3834d13c2c78c2fa8724d
#
_entry.id   56970c33a9c3834d13c2c78c2fa8724d
#
_cell.length_a   1.000
_cell.length_b   1.000
_cell.length_c   1.000
_cell.angle_alpha   90.00
_cell.angle_beta   90.00
_cell.angle_gamma   90.00
#
_symmetry.space_group_name_H-M   'P 1'
#
loop_
_entity.id
_entity.type
_entity.pdbx_description
1 polymer ?
#
loop_
_entity_poly.entity_id
_entity_poly.type
_entity_poly.pdbx_seq_one_letter_code
_entity_poly.pdbx_strand_id
1 'polypeptide(L)'
;MRTKKRVDVKRLAAALADYPFGYLITVDDGYRVHTVTVEPRLRGAIFDVGLVGGHTRKNLADRRDVTLLWPPPQPGGYSLIVDGTAEVTADDPANDETARVAVVPTRALLHREADADSPDAAKGCLHDCVVFSLPD
;
A
#
# COMPACT_ATOMS: atom_id res chain seq x y z
N MET A 1 -21.78 11.29 11.67
CA MET A 1 -21.05 10.09 11.28
C MET A 1 -20.06 10.45 10.16
N ARG A 2 -18.82 10.09 10.32
CA ARG A 2 -17.80 10.39 9.31
C ARG A 2 -17.94 9.45 8.12
N THR A 3 -18.19 10.01 6.94
CA THR A 3 -18.22 9.22 5.71
C THR A 3 -16.79 8.86 5.31
N LYS A 4 -16.51 7.58 5.11
CA LYS A 4 -15.22 7.14 4.58
C LYS A 4 -15.05 7.63 3.15
N LYS A 5 -13.95 8.32 2.88
CA LYS A 5 -13.60 8.68 1.50
C LYS A 5 -13.17 7.44 0.74
N ARG A 6 -13.64 7.33 -0.50
CA ARG A 6 -13.24 6.23 -1.38
C ARG A 6 -11.93 6.59 -2.07
N VAL A 7 -11.12 5.57 -2.35
CA VAL A 7 -9.88 5.72 -3.11
C VAL A 7 -10.20 6.04 -4.57
N ASP A 8 -9.52 7.05 -5.12
CA ASP A 8 -9.59 7.35 -6.55
C ASP A 8 -8.71 6.36 -7.30
N VAL A 9 -9.29 5.23 -7.70
CA VAL A 9 -8.60 4.12 -8.35
C VAL A 9 -7.99 4.53 -9.70
N LYS A 10 -8.64 5.42 -10.42
CA LYS A 10 -8.16 5.89 -11.73
C LYS A 10 -6.85 6.66 -11.60
N ARG A 11 -6.76 7.56 -10.63
CA ARG A 11 -5.51 8.29 -10.35
C ARG A 11 -4.42 7.37 -9.80
N LEU A 12 -4.80 6.41 -8.95
CA LEU A 12 -3.89 5.41 -8.43
C LEU A 12 -3.28 4.57 -9.55
N ALA A 13 -4.11 4.09 -10.48
CA ALA A 13 -3.65 3.31 -11.62
C ALA A 13 -2.66 4.09 -12.49
N ALA A 14 -2.92 5.38 -12.72
CA ALA A 14 -2.02 6.24 -13.48
C ALA A 14 -0.67 6.42 -12.77
N ALA A 15 -0.68 6.60 -11.45
CA ALA A 15 0.53 6.76 -10.66
C ALA A 15 1.41 5.51 -10.68
N LEU A 16 0.80 4.32 -10.63
CA LEU A 16 1.52 3.04 -10.58
C LEU A 16 2.46 2.79 -11.76
N ALA A 17 2.22 3.44 -12.90
CA ALA A 17 3.07 3.29 -14.09
C ALA A 17 4.53 3.66 -13.83
N ASP A 18 4.79 4.53 -12.85
CA ASP A 18 6.12 5.02 -12.52
C ASP A 18 6.83 4.17 -11.44
N TYR A 19 6.18 3.16 -10.88
CA TYR A 19 6.67 2.39 -9.73
C TYR A 19 6.81 0.91 -10.09
N PRO A 20 8.04 0.41 -10.33
CA PRO A 20 8.24 -0.96 -10.82
C PRO A 20 8.02 -2.05 -9.77
N PHE A 21 8.20 -1.75 -8.49
CA PHE A 21 8.00 -2.70 -7.39
C PHE A 21 7.65 -1.98 -6.10
N GLY A 22 7.11 -2.74 -5.15
CA GLY A 22 6.81 -2.22 -3.84
C GLY A 22 7.08 -3.24 -2.74
N TYR A 23 6.67 -2.89 -1.54
CA TYR A 23 6.78 -3.73 -0.36
C TYR A 23 5.40 -3.96 0.23
N LEU A 24 5.15 -5.19 0.63
CA LEU A 24 3.99 -5.51 1.46
C LEU A 24 4.44 -5.49 2.92
N ILE A 25 3.79 -4.66 3.71
CA ILE A 25 4.11 -4.47 5.12
C ILE A 25 2.97 -5.05 5.95
N THR A 26 3.30 -6.04 6.77
CA THR A 26 2.37 -6.70 7.68
C THR A 26 2.85 -6.57 9.11
N VAL A 27 1.98 -6.81 10.07
CA VAL A 27 2.28 -6.68 11.50
C VAL A 27 1.90 -7.97 12.21
N ASP A 28 2.79 -8.48 13.05
CA ASP A 28 2.53 -9.68 13.84
C ASP A 28 1.77 -9.37 15.14
N ASP A 29 1.48 -10.39 15.94
CA ASP A 29 0.82 -10.29 17.23
C ASP A 29 1.54 -9.37 18.21
N GLY A 30 2.86 -9.31 18.15
CA GLY A 30 3.70 -8.48 19.01
C GLY A 30 3.95 -7.08 18.47
N TYR A 31 3.19 -6.65 17.45
CA TYR A 31 3.34 -5.37 16.77
C TYR A 31 4.69 -5.19 16.06
N ARG A 32 5.31 -6.27 15.67
CA ARG A 32 6.52 -6.22 14.85
C ARG A 32 6.15 -6.15 13.39
N VAL A 33 6.85 -5.29 12.68
CA VAL A 33 6.64 -5.09 11.23
C VAL A 33 7.45 -6.12 10.46
N HIS A 34 6.81 -6.74 9.47
CA HIS A 34 7.44 -7.63 8.51
C HIS A 34 7.25 -7.06 7.11
N THR A 35 8.33 -6.98 6.35
CA THR A 35 8.32 -6.35 5.03
C THR A 35 8.87 -7.30 3.99
N VAL A 36 8.15 -7.49 2.91
CA VAL A 36 8.58 -8.31 1.77
C VAL A 36 8.43 -7.54 0.46
N THR A 37 9.32 -7.79 -0.49
CA THR A 37 9.24 -7.20 -1.83
C THR A 37 8.13 -7.88 -2.62
N VAL A 38 7.29 -7.09 -3.27
CA VAL A 38 6.18 -7.55 -4.09
C VAL A 38 6.07 -6.73 -5.37
N GLU A 39 5.33 -7.24 -6.34
CA GLU A 39 4.98 -6.51 -7.55
C GLU A 39 3.46 -6.51 -7.69
N PRO A 40 2.75 -5.69 -6.88
CA PRO A 40 1.30 -5.69 -6.89
C PRO A 40 0.75 -5.20 -8.21
N ARG A 41 -0.32 -5.85 -8.68
CA ARG A 41 -1.03 -5.47 -9.89
C ARG A 41 -2.44 -5.04 -9.56
N LEU A 42 -2.80 -3.83 -9.95
CA LEU A 42 -4.15 -3.33 -9.74
C LEU A 42 -5.08 -3.92 -10.81
N ARG A 43 -6.08 -4.67 -10.34
CA ARG A 43 -7.11 -5.28 -11.19
C ARG A 43 -8.46 -4.73 -10.77
N GLY A 44 -9.02 -3.82 -11.58
CA GLY A 44 -10.17 -3.06 -11.14
C GLY A 44 -9.81 -2.19 -9.93
N ALA A 45 -10.45 -2.43 -8.80
CA ALA A 45 -10.22 -1.68 -7.56
C ALA A 45 -9.42 -2.46 -6.51
N ILE A 46 -8.85 -3.61 -6.86
CA ILE A 46 -8.19 -4.53 -5.92
C ILE A 46 -6.79 -4.84 -6.43
N PHE A 47 -5.80 -4.86 -5.51
CA PHE A 47 -4.45 -5.29 -5.84
C PHE A 47 -4.32 -6.81 -5.75
N ASP A 48 -3.81 -7.42 -6.82
CA ASP A 48 -3.30 -8.78 -6.78
C ASP A 48 -1.82 -8.69 -6.39
N VAL A 49 -1.50 -9.15 -5.19
CA VAL A 49 -0.14 -9.11 -4.67
C VAL A 49 0.67 -10.34 -5.09
N GLY A 50 -0.03 -11.42 -5.46
CA GLY A 50 0.61 -12.68 -5.84
C GLY A 50 0.85 -13.59 -4.63
N LEU A 51 1.83 -14.47 -4.75
CA LEU A 51 2.17 -15.43 -3.69
C LEU A 51 3.01 -14.78 -2.60
N VAL A 52 2.66 -15.07 -1.35
CA VAL A 52 3.40 -14.64 -0.17
C VAL A 52 3.84 -15.85 0.65
N GLY A 53 4.92 -15.68 1.42
CA GLY A 53 5.46 -16.76 2.24
C GLY A 53 4.70 -16.98 3.55
N GLY A 54 5.09 -18.02 4.29
CA GLY A 54 4.41 -18.45 5.51
C GLY A 54 4.38 -17.41 6.63
N HIS A 55 5.44 -16.62 6.80
CA HIS A 55 5.47 -15.57 7.83
C HIS A 55 4.42 -14.48 7.53
N THR A 56 4.36 -14.03 6.27
CA THR A 56 3.33 -13.07 5.84
C THR A 56 1.93 -13.65 6.01
N ARG A 57 1.72 -14.88 5.56
CA ARG A 57 0.43 -15.56 5.69
C ARG A 57 -0.01 -15.64 7.15
N LYS A 58 0.90 -16.00 8.05
CA LYS A 58 0.62 -16.06 9.48
C LYS A 58 0.20 -14.70 10.04
N ASN A 59 0.92 -13.64 9.66
CA ASN A 59 0.57 -12.29 10.09
C ASN A 59 -0.83 -11.89 9.62
N LEU A 60 -1.18 -12.23 8.38
CA LEU A 60 -2.50 -11.93 7.82
C LEU A 60 -3.64 -12.68 8.48
N ALA A 61 -3.37 -13.85 9.06
CA ALA A 61 -4.38 -14.59 9.82
C ALA A 61 -4.80 -13.84 11.09
N ASP A 62 -3.86 -13.11 11.68
CA ASP A 62 -4.10 -12.34 12.92
C ASP A 62 -4.50 -10.89 12.64
N ARG A 63 -3.91 -10.27 11.63
CA ARG A 63 -4.14 -8.85 11.29
C ARG A 63 -4.22 -8.67 9.78
N ARG A 64 -5.39 -8.26 9.30
CA ARG A 64 -5.64 -8.06 7.88
C ARG A 64 -5.28 -6.67 7.38
N ASP A 65 -5.09 -5.71 8.27
CA ASP A 65 -4.67 -4.37 7.89
C ASP A 65 -3.22 -4.38 7.45
N VAL A 66 -2.97 -3.90 6.25
CA VAL A 66 -1.64 -3.91 5.63
C VAL A 66 -1.35 -2.58 4.97
N THR A 67 -0.09 -2.39 4.62
CA THR A 67 0.35 -1.26 3.80
C THR A 67 1.17 -1.77 2.64
N LEU A 68 0.89 -1.24 1.46
CA LEU A 68 1.74 -1.37 0.28
C LEU A 68 2.54 -0.08 0.13
N LEU A 69 3.85 -0.20 0.01
CA LEU A 69 4.75 0.94 -0.14
C LEU A 69 5.61 0.77 -1.37
N TRP A 70 5.53 1.72 -2.30
CA TRP A 70 6.45 1.80 -3.43
C TRP A 70 7.45 2.93 -3.16
N PRO A 71 8.76 2.61 -3.10
CA PRO A 71 9.77 3.65 -2.87
C PRO A 71 9.85 4.60 -4.06
N PRO A 72 10.32 5.84 -3.86
CA PRO A 72 10.45 6.77 -4.96
C PRO A 72 11.45 6.25 -5.99
N PRO A 73 11.18 6.42 -7.30
CA PRO A 73 12.11 5.99 -8.35
C PRO A 73 13.45 6.74 -8.30
N GLN A 74 13.44 7.93 -7.72
CA GLN A 74 14.61 8.78 -7.57
C GLN A 74 14.63 9.42 -6.18
N PRO A 75 15.82 9.68 -5.59
CA PRO A 75 15.91 10.38 -4.31
C PRO A 75 15.15 11.70 -4.33
N GLY A 76 14.42 12.01 -3.28
CA GLY A 76 13.60 13.22 -3.18
C GLY A 76 12.24 13.15 -3.88
N GLY A 77 11.96 12.07 -4.58
CA GLY A 77 10.67 11.83 -5.21
C GLY A 77 9.61 11.37 -4.23
N TYR A 78 8.38 11.18 -4.72
CA TYR A 78 7.27 10.68 -3.89
C TYR A 78 7.36 9.17 -3.69
N SER A 79 7.16 8.73 -2.45
CA SER A 79 6.76 7.35 -2.17
C SER A 79 5.27 7.21 -2.43
N LEU A 80 4.85 6.08 -3.00
CA LEU A 80 3.43 5.75 -3.12
C LEU A 80 3.06 4.82 -1.97
N ILE A 81 2.05 5.19 -1.20
CA ILE A 81 1.61 4.44 -0.02
C ILE A 81 0.14 4.10 -0.18
N VAL A 82 -0.19 2.82 -0.01
CA VAL A 82 -1.57 2.34 -0.03
C VAL A 82 -1.82 1.53 1.22
N ASP A 83 -2.71 2.01 2.07
CA ASP A 83 -3.24 1.22 3.18
C ASP A 83 -4.43 0.42 2.68
N GLY A 84 -4.59 -0.78 3.18
CA GLY A 84 -5.69 -1.63 2.75
C GLY A 84 -5.94 -2.81 3.68
N THR A 85 -6.91 -3.62 3.27
CA THR A 85 -7.26 -4.86 3.94
C THR A 85 -6.88 -6.02 3.04
N ALA A 86 -6.09 -6.95 3.58
CA ALA A 86 -5.62 -8.11 2.83
C ALA A 86 -6.58 -9.30 2.97
N GLU A 87 -6.67 -10.06 1.88
CA GLU A 87 -7.43 -11.31 1.84
C GLU A 87 -6.58 -12.41 1.21
N VAL A 88 -6.60 -13.59 1.79
CA VAL A 88 -6.04 -14.79 1.16
C VAL A 88 -7.07 -15.28 0.14
N THR A 89 -6.72 -15.23 -1.14
CA THR A 89 -7.64 -15.58 -2.24
C THR A 89 -7.51 -17.02 -2.69
N ALA A 90 -6.34 -17.62 -2.50
CA ALA A 90 -6.09 -19.01 -2.84
C ALA A 90 -4.89 -19.54 -2.08
N ASP A 91 -4.91 -20.83 -1.74
CA ASP A 91 -3.74 -21.53 -1.26
C ASP A 91 -2.83 -21.87 -2.43
N ASP A 92 -1.52 -21.98 -2.17
CA ASP A 92 -0.58 -22.45 -3.17
C ASP A 92 -0.65 -23.97 -3.23
N PRO A 93 -1.04 -24.57 -4.38
CA PRO A 93 -1.11 -26.02 -4.48
C PRO A 93 0.25 -26.72 -4.34
N ALA A 94 1.35 -26.00 -4.53
CA ALA A 94 2.71 -26.53 -4.40
C ALA A 94 3.27 -26.44 -2.99
N ASN A 95 2.71 -25.57 -2.13
CA ASN A 95 3.24 -25.34 -0.78
C ASN A 95 2.15 -24.78 0.15
N ASP A 96 1.80 -25.56 1.18
CA ASP A 96 0.77 -25.19 2.15
C ASP A 96 1.09 -23.94 2.96
N GLU A 97 2.37 -23.55 3.04
CA GLU A 97 2.79 -22.36 3.78
C GLU A 97 2.63 -21.07 3.01
N THR A 98 2.51 -21.14 1.69
CA THR A 98 2.35 -19.97 0.83
C THR A 98 0.90 -19.80 0.41
N ALA A 99 0.52 -18.60 0.06
CA ALA A 99 -0.83 -18.27 -0.37
C ALA A 99 -0.83 -17.07 -1.31
N ARG A 100 -1.83 -17.01 -2.16
CA ARG A 100 -2.07 -15.85 -3.01
C ARG A 100 -2.90 -14.83 -2.23
N VAL A 101 -2.51 -13.57 -2.30
CA VAL A 101 -3.10 -12.49 -1.51
C VAL A 101 -3.58 -11.36 -2.40
N ALA A 102 -4.73 -10.80 -2.04
CA ALA A 102 -5.25 -9.57 -2.61
C ALA A 102 -5.36 -8.49 -1.53
N VAL A 103 -5.25 -7.23 -1.92
CA VAL A 103 -5.39 -6.09 -1.01
C VAL A 103 -6.46 -5.15 -1.56
N VAL A 104 -7.46 -4.86 -0.73
CA VAL A 104 -8.50 -3.87 -1.01
C VAL A 104 -8.05 -2.53 -0.45
N PRO A 105 -7.76 -1.54 -1.32
CA PRO A 105 -7.28 -0.23 -0.85
C PRO A 105 -8.33 0.50 -0.02
N THR A 106 -7.89 1.07 1.09
CA THR A 106 -8.72 1.94 1.94
C THR A 106 -8.23 3.38 1.93
N ARG A 107 -6.95 3.58 1.62
CA ARG A 107 -6.33 4.90 1.51
C ARG A 107 -5.13 4.81 0.56
N ALA A 108 -4.96 5.82 -0.29
CA ALA A 108 -3.81 5.89 -1.21
C ALA A 108 -3.29 7.31 -1.30
N LEU A 109 -1.98 7.49 -1.24
CA LEU A 109 -1.35 8.80 -1.30
C LEU A 109 0.07 8.74 -1.83
N LEU A 110 0.53 9.87 -2.36
CA LEU A 110 1.93 10.15 -2.60
C LEU A 110 2.48 10.94 -1.42
N HIS A 111 3.69 10.63 -1.00
CA HIS A 111 4.30 11.23 0.19
C HIS A 111 5.79 11.52 -0.03
N ARG A 112 6.25 12.69 0.39
CA ARG A 112 7.67 13.06 0.46
C ARG A 112 7.86 14.13 1.53
N GLU A 113 9.11 14.44 1.87
CA GLU A 113 9.41 15.59 2.71
C GLU A 113 9.03 16.88 1.99
N ALA A 114 8.53 17.85 2.75
CA ALA A 114 8.21 19.16 2.20
C ALA A 114 9.49 19.98 1.98
N ASP A 115 9.66 20.51 0.76
CA ASP A 115 10.70 21.48 0.46
C ASP A 115 10.40 22.82 1.14
N ALA A 116 11.45 23.64 1.35
CA ALA A 116 11.31 24.98 1.90
C ALA A 116 10.35 25.87 1.07
N ASP A 117 10.28 25.61 -0.23
CA ASP A 117 9.43 26.35 -1.18
C ASP A 117 8.03 25.76 -1.33
N SER A 118 7.74 24.63 -0.67
CA SER A 118 6.45 23.97 -0.78
C SER A 118 5.35 24.73 -0.03
N PRO A 119 4.10 24.76 -0.53
CA PRO A 119 2.97 25.35 0.21
C PRO A 119 2.76 24.71 1.58
N ASP A 120 3.06 23.43 1.73
CA ASP A 120 2.90 22.71 3.00
C ASP A 120 3.95 23.16 4.02
N ALA A 121 5.18 23.42 3.60
CA ALA A 121 6.23 23.96 4.48
C ALA A 121 5.85 25.37 4.99
N ALA A 122 5.24 26.19 4.16
CA ALA A 122 4.75 27.51 4.55
C ALA A 122 3.64 27.43 5.60
N LYS A 123 2.90 26.31 5.66
CA LYS A 123 1.87 26.04 6.67
C LYS A 123 2.42 25.33 7.91
N GLY A 124 3.74 25.13 7.98
CA GLY A 124 4.36 24.38 9.07
C GLY A 124 4.28 22.87 8.95
N CYS A 125 3.86 22.34 7.81
CA CYS A 125 3.81 20.89 7.57
C CYS A 125 5.17 20.37 7.10
N LEU A 126 5.65 19.28 7.72
CA LEU A 126 6.92 18.66 7.36
C LEU A 126 6.82 17.74 6.15
N HIS A 127 5.63 17.42 5.72
CA HIS A 127 5.37 16.47 4.64
C HIS A 127 4.53 17.10 3.53
N ASP A 128 4.88 16.74 2.29
CA ASP A 128 4.14 17.13 1.10
C ASP A 128 3.38 15.86 0.62
N CYS A 129 2.06 15.86 0.75
CA CYS A 129 1.22 14.70 0.48
C CYS A 129 0.17 15.02 -0.57
N VAL A 130 -0.06 14.05 -1.47
CA VAL A 130 -1.16 14.08 -2.44
C VAL A 130 -2.04 12.86 -2.20
N VAL A 131 -3.23 13.07 -1.67
CA VAL A 131 -4.16 11.99 -1.34
C VAL A 131 -5.07 11.68 -2.52
N PHE A 132 -5.15 10.40 -2.89
CA PHE A 132 -6.00 9.92 -3.97
C PHE A 132 -7.37 9.53 -3.43
N SER A 133 -8.21 10.52 -3.14
CA SER A 133 -9.58 10.26 -2.67
C SER A 133 -10.61 10.87 -3.59
N LEU A 134 -11.72 10.12 -3.78
CA LEU A 134 -12.86 10.63 -4.52
C LEU A 134 -13.63 11.63 -3.65
N PRO A 135 -14.23 12.68 -4.25
CA PRO A 135 -15.12 13.56 -3.51
C PRO A 135 -16.34 12.78 -2.99
N ASP A 136 -16.84 13.21 -1.85
CA ASP A 136 -18.04 12.64 -1.23
C ASP A 136 -19.29 12.98 -2.05
#